data_890f0e1045c72982914c178300d80bec
#
_entry.id   890f0e1045c72982914c178300d80bec
#
_cell.length_a   1.000
_cell.length_b   1.000
_cell.length_c   1.000
_cell.angle_alpha   90.00
_cell.angle_beta   90.00
_cell.angle_gamma   90.00
#
_symmetry.space_group_name_H-M   'P 1'
#
loop_
_entity.id
_entity.type
_entity.pdbx_description
1 polymer ?
#
loop_
_entity_poly.entity_id
_entity_poly.type
_entity_poly.pdbx_seq_one_letter_code
_entity_poly.pdbx_strand_id
1 'polypeptide(L)'
;MRRTIAYAALIWALGPVWAEAEVMDSAANGFTVRILTTIHAAPADIYGRLTHNIGDWWSSEHTFSGNAHNLSVDERPLGCFCEKLPNQGSVRHMEVLFVAPGKTLRMSGALGPLQAIGAAGTLTFALTAAGDGTQLEATYAVGGYSPEGMASWAAPVNAMLTEQVTRLKNYIEAGNPGTPEEKEKKHP
;
A
#
# COMPACT_ATOMS: atom_id res chain seq x y z
N MET A 1 27.73 -11.26 56.51
CA MET A 1 27.32 -10.16 55.59
C MET A 1 26.84 -10.80 54.29
N ARG A 2 25.51 -10.92 54.04
CA ARG A 2 24.91 -11.47 52.81
C ARG A 2 24.61 -10.29 51.87
N ARG A 3 25.27 -10.25 50.71
CA ARG A 3 24.99 -9.26 49.65
C ARG A 3 23.85 -9.79 48.80
N THR A 4 22.70 -9.13 48.87
CA THR A 4 21.57 -9.34 47.93
C THR A 4 21.86 -8.56 46.63
N ILE A 5 21.99 -9.28 45.53
CA ILE A 5 22.09 -8.73 44.19
C ILE A 5 20.66 -8.58 43.63
N ALA A 6 20.21 -7.37 43.48
CA ALA A 6 18.94 -7.07 42.84
C ALA A 6 19.14 -7.05 41.30
N TYR A 7 18.47 -7.96 40.59
CA TYR A 7 18.39 -7.94 39.14
C TYR A 7 17.29 -6.97 38.72
N ALA A 8 17.66 -5.88 38.08
CA ALA A 8 16.73 -5.00 37.40
C ALA A 8 16.34 -5.64 36.06
N ALA A 9 15.09 -6.08 35.93
CA ALA A 9 14.53 -6.55 34.66
C ALA A 9 14.26 -5.34 33.76
N LEU A 10 15.03 -5.21 32.68
CA LEU A 10 14.81 -4.24 31.63
C LEU A 10 13.62 -4.66 30.79
N ILE A 11 12.45 -4.08 31.02
CA ILE A 11 11.25 -4.31 30.19
C ILE A 11 11.43 -3.43 28.94
N TRP A 12 11.71 -4.06 27.81
CA TRP A 12 11.66 -3.42 26.50
C TRP A 12 10.19 -3.19 26.14
N ALA A 13 9.72 -1.97 26.17
CA ALA A 13 8.42 -1.58 25.67
C ALA A 13 8.47 -1.63 24.13
N LEU A 14 7.86 -2.66 23.54
CA LEU A 14 7.53 -2.68 22.11
C LEU A 14 6.45 -1.61 21.88
N GLY A 15 6.87 -0.42 21.45
CA GLY A 15 5.93 0.60 20.99
C GLY A 15 5.28 0.17 19.67
N PRO A 16 4.10 0.73 19.32
CA PRO A 16 3.45 0.46 18.05
C PRO A 16 4.38 0.85 16.89
N VAL A 17 4.65 -0.07 15.99
CA VAL A 17 5.41 0.18 14.76
C VAL A 17 4.46 0.85 13.77
N TRP A 18 4.57 2.16 13.67
CA TRP A 18 3.84 2.96 12.67
C TRP A 18 4.43 2.69 11.28
N ALA A 19 3.59 2.76 10.24
CA ALA A 19 4.07 2.76 8.88
C ALA A 19 4.95 4.02 8.67
N GLU A 20 6.18 3.83 8.22
CA GLU A 20 7.04 4.93 7.80
C GLU A 20 6.71 5.26 6.36
N ALA A 21 6.23 6.48 6.12
CA ALA A 21 5.82 6.96 4.82
C ALA A 21 6.58 8.24 4.48
N GLU A 22 7.23 8.23 3.32
CA GLU A 22 8.09 9.34 2.95
C GLU A 22 7.99 9.68 1.46
N VAL A 23 8.09 10.97 1.14
CA VAL A 23 8.39 11.46 -0.19
C VAL A 23 9.92 11.44 -0.33
N MET A 24 10.43 10.46 -1.08
CA MET A 24 11.86 10.25 -1.27
C MET A 24 12.53 11.38 -2.05
N ASP A 25 11.84 11.81 -3.10
CA ASP A 25 12.20 12.93 -3.95
C ASP A 25 10.97 13.52 -4.62
N SER A 26 11.07 14.78 -5.05
CA SER A 26 10.06 15.41 -5.90
C SER A 26 10.67 16.52 -6.75
N ALA A 27 10.26 16.58 -8.02
CA ALA A 27 10.72 17.54 -9.02
C ALA A 27 9.58 17.94 -9.97
N ALA A 28 9.82 18.91 -10.82
CA ALA A 28 8.81 19.37 -11.79
C ALA A 28 8.35 18.27 -12.76
N ASN A 29 9.19 17.26 -13.02
CA ASN A 29 8.92 16.16 -13.96
C ASN A 29 8.62 14.81 -13.31
N GLY A 30 8.64 14.71 -11.97
CA GLY A 30 8.39 13.41 -11.29
C GLY A 30 8.58 13.48 -9.80
N PHE A 31 8.24 12.36 -9.14
CA PHE A 31 8.44 12.14 -7.71
C PHE A 31 8.53 10.65 -7.39
N THR A 32 9.07 10.33 -6.24
CA THR A 32 9.09 8.97 -5.68
C THR A 32 8.55 9.00 -4.26
N VAL A 33 7.60 8.12 -3.95
CA VAL A 33 7.11 7.89 -2.59
C VAL A 33 7.41 6.47 -2.15
N ARG A 34 7.67 6.29 -0.86
CA ARG A 34 7.95 5.01 -0.24
C ARG A 34 7.15 4.85 1.06
N ILE A 35 6.52 3.70 1.21
CA ILE A 35 5.84 3.30 2.44
C ILE A 35 6.48 2.00 2.92
N LEU A 36 6.95 2.00 4.16
CA LEU A 36 7.58 0.86 4.80
C LEU A 36 6.77 0.49 6.05
N THR A 37 6.40 -0.78 6.18
CA THR A 37 5.69 -1.28 7.36
C THR A 37 6.02 -2.74 7.63
N THR A 38 5.90 -3.16 8.87
CA THR A 38 5.97 -4.58 9.25
C THR A 38 4.56 -5.11 9.46
N ILE A 39 4.28 -6.28 8.89
CA ILE A 39 3.02 -7.01 8.99
C ILE A 39 3.31 -8.37 9.64
N HIS A 40 2.58 -8.73 10.71
CA HIS A 40 2.75 -10.00 11.43
C HIS A 40 2.06 -11.15 10.69
N ALA A 41 2.61 -11.51 9.54
CA ALA A 41 2.19 -12.64 8.70
C ALA A 41 3.34 -13.10 7.81
N ALA A 42 3.23 -14.31 7.26
CA ALA A 42 4.21 -14.83 6.32
C ALA A 42 4.15 -14.08 4.96
N PRO A 43 5.27 -13.92 4.24
CA PRO A 43 5.30 -13.20 2.96
C PRO A 43 4.31 -13.74 1.92
N ALA A 44 4.10 -15.05 1.88
CA ALA A 44 3.16 -15.68 0.93
C ALA A 44 1.69 -15.32 1.25
N ASP A 45 1.33 -15.24 2.53
CA ASP A 45 -0.02 -14.86 2.96
C ASP A 45 -0.31 -13.40 2.63
N ILE A 46 0.67 -12.50 2.90
CA ILE A 46 0.56 -11.09 2.56
C ILE A 46 0.41 -10.92 1.05
N TYR A 47 1.23 -11.62 0.26
CA TYR A 47 1.17 -11.56 -1.19
C TYR A 47 -0.21 -12.00 -1.73
N GLY A 48 -0.74 -13.10 -1.20
CA GLY A 48 -2.08 -13.56 -1.57
C GLY A 48 -3.19 -12.54 -1.22
N ARG A 49 -3.10 -11.90 -0.04
CA ARG A 49 -4.06 -10.85 0.34
C ARG A 49 -3.91 -9.59 -0.51
N LEU A 50 -2.67 -9.21 -0.82
CA LEU A 50 -2.35 -8.09 -1.69
C LEU A 50 -2.99 -8.24 -3.08
N THR A 51 -2.93 -9.44 -3.66
CA THR A 51 -3.33 -9.68 -5.05
C THR A 51 -4.77 -10.18 -5.18
N HIS A 52 -5.16 -11.22 -4.44
CA HIS A 52 -6.46 -11.88 -4.62
C HIS A 52 -7.59 -11.21 -3.85
N ASN A 53 -7.27 -10.44 -2.81
CA ASN A 53 -8.25 -9.82 -1.91
C ASN A 53 -8.27 -8.29 -1.99
N ILE A 54 -7.82 -7.69 -3.09
CA ILE A 54 -7.69 -6.23 -3.18
C ILE A 54 -8.98 -5.48 -2.85
N GLY A 55 -10.13 -6.03 -3.23
CA GLY A 55 -11.44 -5.45 -2.92
C GLY A 55 -11.83 -5.45 -1.45
N ASP A 56 -11.17 -6.27 -0.62
CA ASP A 56 -11.48 -6.38 0.80
C ASP A 56 -10.74 -5.34 1.65
N TRP A 57 -9.61 -4.80 1.15
CA TRP A 57 -8.78 -3.88 1.93
C TRP A 57 -8.59 -2.50 1.29
N TRP A 58 -8.68 -2.36 -0.06
CA TRP A 58 -8.56 -1.06 -0.72
C TRP A 58 -9.74 -0.16 -0.33
N SER A 59 -9.49 1.14 -0.17
CA SER A 59 -10.54 2.11 0.14
C SER A 59 -11.43 2.35 -1.08
N SER A 60 -12.75 2.26 -0.90
CA SER A 60 -13.72 2.58 -1.96
C SER A 60 -13.67 4.06 -2.37
N GLU A 61 -13.18 4.95 -1.51
CA GLU A 61 -13.01 6.37 -1.82
C GLU A 61 -11.91 6.61 -2.88
N HIS A 62 -11.00 5.64 -3.04
CA HIS A 62 -9.93 5.66 -4.05
C HIS A 62 -10.24 4.74 -5.23
N THR A 63 -11.50 4.70 -5.65
CA THR A 63 -11.97 3.97 -6.84
C THR A 63 -12.84 4.88 -7.71
N PHE A 64 -12.90 4.60 -9.01
CA PHE A 64 -13.81 5.33 -9.92
C PHE A 64 -15.26 4.87 -9.80
N SER A 65 -15.48 3.59 -9.41
CA SER A 65 -16.81 3.02 -9.23
C SER A 65 -17.44 3.33 -7.86
N GLY A 66 -16.66 3.86 -6.90
CA GLY A 66 -17.10 4.00 -5.52
C GLY A 66 -17.20 2.68 -4.74
N ASN A 67 -16.64 1.59 -5.29
CA ASN A 67 -16.71 0.26 -4.67
C ASN A 67 -15.43 -0.54 -4.95
N ALA A 68 -14.64 -0.78 -3.91
CA ALA A 68 -13.37 -1.51 -4.04
C ALA A 68 -13.54 -2.97 -4.48
N HIS A 69 -14.69 -3.60 -4.28
CA HIS A 69 -14.95 -4.96 -4.79
C HIS A 69 -15.03 -5.05 -6.32
N ASN A 70 -15.04 -3.91 -7.02
CA ASN A 70 -14.91 -3.86 -8.48
C ASN A 70 -13.44 -3.91 -8.95
N LEU A 71 -12.48 -3.81 -8.01
CA LEU A 71 -11.06 -3.93 -8.29
C LEU A 71 -10.65 -5.40 -8.45
N SER A 72 -9.64 -5.62 -9.27
CA SER A 72 -9.01 -6.94 -9.44
C SER A 72 -7.55 -6.78 -9.85
N VAL A 73 -6.71 -7.72 -9.44
CA VAL A 73 -5.32 -7.85 -9.90
C VAL A 73 -5.16 -9.21 -10.59
N ASP A 74 -4.82 -9.18 -11.88
CA ASP A 74 -4.38 -10.35 -12.61
C ASP A 74 -2.85 -10.41 -12.54
N GLU A 75 -2.32 -11.23 -11.64
CA GLU A 75 -0.89 -11.31 -11.32
C GLU A 75 -0.05 -12.09 -12.33
N ARG A 76 -0.31 -11.88 -13.62
CA ARG A 76 0.48 -12.42 -14.73
C ARG A 76 1.19 -11.29 -15.46
N PRO A 77 2.33 -11.51 -16.10
CA PRO A 77 2.88 -10.52 -17.02
C PRO A 77 1.83 -10.10 -18.05
N LEU A 78 1.68 -8.79 -18.28
CA LEU A 78 0.62 -8.16 -19.09
C LEU A 78 -0.79 -8.23 -18.46
N GLY A 79 -0.96 -8.86 -17.30
CA GLY A 79 -2.18 -8.77 -16.51
C GLY A 79 -2.39 -7.37 -15.97
N CYS A 80 -3.56 -7.07 -15.44
CA CYS A 80 -3.90 -5.72 -15.00
C CYS A 80 -4.34 -5.64 -13.54
N PHE A 81 -4.02 -4.51 -12.93
CA PHE A 81 -4.78 -3.94 -11.84
C PHE A 81 -5.90 -3.13 -12.48
N CYS A 82 -7.09 -3.70 -12.47
CA CYS A 82 -8.23 -3.17 -13.20
C CYS A 82 -9.44 -2.94 -12.27
N GLU A 83 -10.35 -2.10 -12.73
CA GLU A 83 -11.62 -1.81 -12.09
C GLU A 83 -12.77 -1.94 -13.09
N LYS A 84 -13.87 -2.59 -12.65
CA LYS A 84 -15.12 -2.65 -13.40
C LYS A 84 -15.95 -1.41 -13.13
N LEU A 85 -16.49 -0.80 -14.18
CA LEU A 85 -17.41 0.33 -14.09
C LEU A 85 -18.81 -0.08 -14.56
N PRO A 86 -19.87 0.70 -14.23
CA PRO A 86 -21.21 0.52 -14.78
C PRO A 86 -21.21 0.51 -16.31
N ASN A 87 -22.26 -0.09 -16.89
CA ASN A 87 -22.49 -0.12 -18.35
C ASN A 87 -21.34 -0.75 -19.15
N GLN A 88 -20.72 -1.80 -18.62
CA GLN A 88 -19.58 -2.51 -19.22
C GLN A 88 -18.31 -1.65 -19.36
N GLY A 89 -18.24 -0.52 -18.67
CA GLY A 89 -17.04 0.29 -18.56
C GLY A 89 -15.95 -0.40 -17.75
N SER A 90 -14.71 0.03 -17.93
CA SER A 90 -13.57 -0.47 -17.15
C SER A 90 -12.46 0.56 -17.08
N VAL A 91 -11.64 0.44 -16.07
CA VAL A 91 -10.39 1.19 -15.90
C VAL A 91 -9.25 0.20 -15.77
N ARG A 92 -8.17 0.41 -16.50
CA ARG A 92 -6.88 -0.20 -16.22
C ARG A 92 -6.04 0.82 -15.44
N HIS A 93 -5.87 0.56 -14.15
CA HIS A 93 -5.01 1.39 -13.30
C HIS A 93 -3.54 1.15 -13.61
N MET A 94 -3.15 -0.13 -13.69
CA MET A 94 -1.76 -0.52 -13.97
C MET A 94 -1.70 -1.84 -14.73
N GLU A 95 -0.57 -2.07 -15.38
CA GLU A 95 -0.20 -3.33 -16.01
C GLU A 95 0.87 -4.03 -15.20
N VAL A 96 0.75 -5.34 -15.03
CA VAL A 96 1.72 -6.15 -14.29
C VAL A 96 2.97 -6.37 -15.14
N LEU A 97 4.13 -5.95 -14.62
CA LEU A 97 5.43 -6.08 -15.27
C LEU A 97 6.26 -7.24 -14.74
N PHE A 98 6.18 -7.48 -13.44
CA PHE A 98 7.03 -8.46 -12.76
C PHE A 98 6.30 -9.11 -11.60
N VAL A 99 6.38 -10.44 -11.53
CA VAL A 99 5.75 -11.28 -10.52
C VAL A 99 6.78 -12.24 -9.95
N ALA A 100 7.00 -12.17 -8.65
CA ALA A 100 7.70 -13.18 -7.85
C ALA A 100 6.83 -13.48 -6.63
N PRO A 101 5.96 -14.50 -6.68
CA PRO A 101 4.99 -14.79 -5.62
C PRO A 101 5.64 -14.85 -4.23
N GLY A 102 5.03 -14.19 -3.25
CA GLY A 102 5.55 -14.06 -1.90
C GLY A 102 6.78 -13.16 -1.74
N LYS A 103 7.22 -12.47 -2.81
CA LYS A 103 8.41 -11.59 -2.77
C LYS A 103 8.18 -10.23 -3.41
N THR A 104 7.69 -10.20 -4.64
CA THR A 104 7.59 -8.94 -5.38
C THR A 104 6.43 -8.95 -6.37
N LEU A 105 5.65 -7.87 -6.36
CA LEU A 105 4.74 -7.49 -7.43
C LEU A 105 5.18 -6.12 -7.94
N ARG A 106 5.40 -5.98 -9.26
CA ARG A 106 5.68 -4.69 -9.90
C ARG A 106 4.72 -4.44 -11.03
N MET A 107 4.16 -3.22 -11.02
CA MET A 107 3.18 -2.79 -12.00
C MET A 107 3.55 -1.41 -12.56
N SER A 108 3.17 -1.13 -13.81
CA SER A 108 3.35 0.17 -14.46
C SER A 108 2.02 0.78 -14.82
N GLY A 109 1.87 2.08 -14.56
CA GLY A 109 0.67 2.83 -14.89
C GLY A 109 0.54 4.10 -14.06
N ALA A 110 -0.66 4.69 -14.09
CA ALA A 110 -0.98 5.88 -13.33
C ALA A 110 -2.25 5.64 -12.50
N LEU A 111 -2.16 5.86 -11.19
CA LEU A 111 -3.27 5.70 -10.26
C LEU A 111 -4.17 6.93 -10.26
N GLY A 112 -5.49 6.71 -10.28
CA GLY A 112 -6.50 7.74 -10.13
C GLY A 112 -6.33 8.92 -11.09
N PRO A 113 -6.33 10.17 -10.58
CA PRO A 113 -6.27 11.38 -11.41
C PRO A 113 -4.99 11.51 -12.25
N LEU A 114 -3.91 10.82 -11.88
CA LEU A 114 -2.66 10.84 -12.63
C LEU A 114 -2.83 10.30 -14.07
N GLN A 115 -3.84 9.47 -14.32
CA GLN A 115 -4.14 8.97 -15.67
C GLN A 115 -4.54 10.10 -16.65
N ALA A 116 -5.20 11.11 -16.14
CA ALA A 116 -5.72 12.21 -16.98
C ALA A 116 -4.67 13.27 -17.34
N ILE A 117 -3.52 13.28 -16.69
CA ILE A 117 -2.48 14.30 -16.86
C ILE A 117 -1.21 13.81 -17.59
N GLY A 118 -1.31 12.68 -18.30
CA GLY A 118 -0.15 12.15 -19.03
C GLY A 118 1.01 11.71 -18.14
N ALA A 119 0.74 11.32 -16.90
CA ALA A 119 1.69 10.73 -15.98
C ALA A 119 1.73 9.21 -16.13
N ALA A 120 2.89 8.63 -15.87
CA ALA A 120 3.07 7.19 -15.75
C ALA A 120 4.09 6.89 -14.64
N GLY A 121 3.97 5.73 -14.03
CA GLY A 121 4.87 5.36 -12.95
C GLY A 121 5.03 3.85 -12.81
N THR A 122 5.91 3.47 -11.89
CA THR A 122 6.16 2.07 -11.52
C THR A 122 5.91 1.90 -10.03
N LEU A 123 4.88 1.12 -9.69
CA LEU A 123 4.57 0.72 -8.32
C LEU A 123 5.14 -0.67 -8.06
N THR A 124 5.97 -0.78 -7.03
CA THR A 124 6.56 -2.05 -6.59
C THR A 124 6.16 -2.31 -5.15
N PHE A 125 5.62 -3.50 -4.90
CA PHE A 125 5.50 -4.08 -3.56
C PHE A 125 6.60 -5.11 -3.39
N ALA A 126 7.46 -4.93 -2.39
CA ALA A 126 8.52 -5.88 -2.03
C ALA A 126 8.26 -6.42 -0.62
N LEU A 127 8.38 -7.75 -0.46
CA LEU A 127 8.15 -8.47 0.78
C LEU A 127 9.45 -9.16 1.20
N THR A 128 9.91 -8.88 2.42
CA THR A 128 11.11 -9.48 3.00
C THR A 128 10.77 -10.02 4.39
N ALA A 129 11.03 -11.30 4.64
CA ALA A 129 10.84 -11.88 5.96
C ALA A 129 11.72 -11.14 6.99
N ALA A 130 11.14 -10.76 8.12
CA ALA A 130 11.79 -9.98 9.17
C ALA A 130 11.26 -10.38 10.55
N GLY A 131 12.10 -11.05 11.34
CA GLY A 131 11.69 -11.54 12.65
C GLY A 131 10.52 -12.51 12.58
N ASP A 132 9.45 -12.23 13.30
CA ASP A 132 8.19 -12.99 13.35
C ASP A 132 7.14 -12.54 12.32
N GLY A 133 7.52 -11.66 11.40
CA GLY A 133 6.63 -11.11 10.37
C GLY A 133 7.35 -10.86 9.06
N THR A 134 6.82 -9.89 8.31
CA THR A 134 7.31 -9.49 6.99
C THR A 134 7.39 -7.98 6.92
N GLN A 135 8.51 -7.46 6.48
CA GLN A 135 8.63 -6.07 6.03
C GLN A 135 8.02 -5.95 4.63
N LEU A 136 7.00 -5.12 4.50
CA LEU A 136 6.42 -4.70 3.24
C LEU A 136 6.94 -3.31 2.90
N GLU A 137 7.55 -3.17 1.72
CA GLU A 137 7.91 -1.90 1.13
C GLU A 137 7.09 -1.67 -0.14
N ALA A 138 6.35 -0.55 -0.18
CA ALA A 138 5.66 -0.07 -1.37
C ALA A 138 6.36 1.18 -1.88
N THR A 139 6.93 1.11 -3.09
CA THR A 139 7.60 2.25 -3.75
C THR A 139 6.87 2.60 -5.03
N TYR A 140 6.50 3.87 -5.20
CA TYR A 140 5.88 4.38 -6.42
C TYR A 140 6.68 5.55 -6.99
N ALA A 141 7.39 5.30 -8.08
CA ALA A 141 8.11 6.31 -8.86
C ALA A 141 7.24 6.74 -10.03
N VAL A 142 6.94 8.03 -10.13
CA VAL A 142 6.04 8.63 -11.13
C VAL A 142 6.77 9.72 -11.90
N GLY A 143 6.64 9.71 -13.22
CA GLY A 143 7.08 10.78 -14.10
C GLY A 143 5.97 11.23 -15.04
N GLY A 144 6.10 12.43 -15.59
CA GLY A 144 5.11 12.94 -16.53
C GLY A 144 5.07 14.45 -16.59
N TYR A 145 3.94 14.95 -17.10
CA TYR A 145 3.69 16.38 -17.25
C TYR A 145 2.41 16.80 -16.52
N SER A 146 2.53 17.84 -15.73
CA SER A 146 1.40 18.61 -15.17
C SER A 146 1.71 20.08 -15.33
N PRO A 147 0.74 20.96 -15.67
CA PRO A 147 0.95 22.41 -15.76
C PRO A 147 1.57 23.02 -14.50
N GLU A 148 1.26 22.47 -13.33
CA GLU A 148 1.75 22.92 -12.01
C GLU A 148 3.01 22.17 -11.58
N GLY A 149 3.53 21.27 -12.42
CA GLY A 149 4.64 20.36 -12.09
C GLY A 149 4.20 19.11 -11.31
N MET A 150 4.98 18.06 -11.43
CA MET A 150 4.68 16.78 -10.79
C MET A 150 4.89 16.80 -9.28
N ALA A 151 5.70 17.71 -8.75
CA ALA A 151 6.00 17.81 -7.31
C ALA A 151 4.75 18.02 -6.46
N SER A 152 3.73 18.72 -6.95
CA SER A 152 2.47 18.96 -6.24
C SER A 152 1.66 17.68 -5.95
N TRP A 153 1.91 16.61 -6.71
CA TRP A 153 1.25 15.31 -6.57
C TRP A 153 1.92 14.39 -5.53
N ALA A 154 3.16 14.67 -5.15
CA ALA A 154 3.93 13.77 -4.27
C ALA A 154 3.24 13.55 -2.91
N ALA A 155 2.86 14.61 -2.21
CA ALA A 155 2.23 14.51 -0.90
C ALA A 155 0.84 13.84 -0.94
N PRO A 156 -0.09 14.20 -1.85
CA PRO A 156 -1.37 13.50 -2.00
C PRO A 156 -1.22 12.01 -2.31
N VAL A 157 -0.29 11.65 -3.21
CA VAL A 157 -0.04 10.24 -3.57
C VAL A 157 0.57 9.48 -2.40
N ASN A 158 1.50 10.09 -1.66
CA ASN A 158 2.07 9.49 -0.45
C ASN A 158 0.98 9.21 0.60
N ALA A 159 0.10 10.16 0.87
CA ALA A 159 -1.01 10.00 1.81
C ALA A 159 -1.96 8.87 1.38
N MET A 160 -2.38 8.84 0.12
CA MET A 160 -3.25 7.80 -0.44
C MET A 160 -2.62 6.41 -0.31
N LEU A 161 -1.36 6.21 -0.73
CA LEU A 161 -0.70 4.91 -0.63
C LEU A 161 -0.45 4.48 0.81
N THR A 162 -0.16 5.44 1.71
CA THR A 162 -0.04 5.17 3.16
C THR A 162 -1.34 4.62 3.72
N GLU A 163 -2.46 5.22 3.37
CA GLU A 163 -3.78 4.71 3.74
C GLU A 163 -3.97 3.27 3.23
N GLN A 164 -3.72 3.01 1.93
CA GLN A 164 -3.93 1.68 1.37
C GLN A 164 -3.04 0.62 2.02
N VAL A 165 -1.77 0.90 2.26
CA VAL A 165 -0.84 -0.04 2.94
C VAL A 165 -1.26 -0.27 4.38
N THR A 166 -1.73 0.75 5.09
CA THR A 166 -2.28 0.64 6.45
C THR A 166 -3.53 -0.23 6.48
N ARG A 167 -4.43 -0.06 5.53
CA ARG A 167 -5.66 -0.85 5.39
C ARG A 167 -5.34 -2.33 5.10
N LEU A 168 -4.36 -2.61 4.22
CA LEU A 168 -3.87 -3.96 3.97
C LEU A 168 -3.33 -4.61 5.26
N LYS A 169 -2.46 -3.89 6.00
CA LYS A 169 -1.93 -4.35 7.29
C LYS A 169 -3.05 -4.70 8.26
N ASN A 170 -3.99 -3.80 8.47
CA ASN A 170 -5.13 -3.99 9.38
C ASN A 170 -6.01 -5.17 8.95
N TYR A 171 -6.26 -5.31 7.65
CA TYR A 171 -7.02 -6.44 7.10
C TYR A 171 -6.34 -7.79 7.39
N ILE A 172 -5.03 -7.86 7.25
CA ILE A 172 -4.26 -9.08 7.50
C ILE A 172 -4.20 -9.41 8.99
N GLU A 173 -3.91 -8.42 9.85
CA GLU A 173 -3.67 -8.63 11.28
C GLU A 173 -4.96 -8.70 12.11
N ALA A 174 -6.00 -7.98 11.71
CA ALA A 174 -7.25 -7.85 12.46
C ALA A 174 -8.52 -8.31 11.70
N GLY A 175 -8.39 -8.74 10.43
CA GLY A 175 -9.51 -9.14 9.58
C GLY A 175 -10.43 -7.98 9.16
N ASN A 176 -10.02 -6.72 9.38
CA ASN A 176 -10.79 -5.53 9.05
C ASN A 176 -9.85 -4.39 8.61
N PRO A 177 -10.03 -3.82 7.40
CA PRO A 177 -9.15 -2.77 6.88
C PRO A 177 -9.33 -1.41 7.57
N GLY A 178 -10.46 -1.15 8.23
CA GLY A 178 -10.73 0.12 8.91
C GLY A 178 -9.85 0.35 10.12
N THR A 179 -9.52 1.60 10.40
CA THR A 179 -8.86 1.99 11.65
C THR A 179 -9.83 1.94 12.82
N PRO A 180 -9.37 1.85 14.08
CA PRO A 180 -10.22 1.92 15.26
C PRO A 180 -11.11 3.19 15.28
N GLU A 181 -10.61 4.32 14.77
CA GLU A 181 -11.33 5.60 14.70
C GLU A 181 -12.49 5.59 13.70
N GLU A 182 -12.39 4.82 12.60
CA GLU A 182 -13.50 4.66 11.64
C GLU A 182 -14.66 3.82 12.23
N LYS A 183 -14.36 2.92 13.17
CA LYS A 183 -15.38 2.13 13.86
C LYS A 183 -16.25 2.99 14.80
N GLU A 184 -15.63 3.97 15.46
CA GLU A 184 -16.33 4.85 16.41
C GLU A 184 -17.30 5.82 15.70
N LYS A 185 -16.99 6.23 14.46
CA LYS A 185 -17.86 7.10 13.65
C LYS A 185 -19.06 6.39 13.00
N LYS A 186 -19.07 5.05 12.94
CA LYS A 186 -20.15 4.26 12.30
C LYS A 186 -21.21 3.73 13.26
N HIS A 187 -21.08 3.97 14.58
CA HIS A 187 -22.13 3.67 15.56
C HIS A 187 -22.69 4.99 16.10
N PRO A 188 -23.92 5.39 15.67
CA PRO A 188 -24.66 6.47 16.29
C PRO A 188 -25.25 6.06 17.64
#